data_05738d5f34c14de5b60ca62308e96471
#
_entry.id   05738d5f34c14de5b60ca62308e96471
#
_cell.length_a   1.000
_cell.length_b   1.000
_cell.length_c   1.000
_cell.angle_alpha   90.00
_cell.angle_beta   90.00
_cell.angle_gamma   90.00
#
_symmetry.space_group_name_H-M   'P 1'
#
loop_
_entity.id
_entity.type
_entity.pdbx_description
1 polymer ?
#
loop_
_entity_poly.entity_id
_entity_poly.type
_entity_poly.pdbx_seq_one_letter_code
_entity_poly.pdbx_strand_id
1 'polypeptide(L)'
;MPWRGRRATSTAASFGTSWLGWSAFPPLPRRRKEADLHRYLAEGIQPWLEQIGFSVAIHPNPIEGFGPILTAERVENPALQSILLYGHGDTVRGLDEQWRDGLKPWALTEEGDRWYGRGTADNKGQHALNLAALEAVLAERGGRLGFNVKLVLEMAEERGSRGLREFVAANTDLLAADVLIASDGPRVDPALPTIATGTRGIFQFELELKLRAGGVHSGHWGGLTTDPAVVLTHAIGSIMDRKGRILVRDWLPRNGVPAEVRGVLDGCPVGGADGAATIDADWGEPGLTPAEKIYGWNSFIVLAMVSGRPEAPVNAVAPDARATCHIRYTVDTDPAGFEAALRRHLDEHGFPEVEIRDAGVRMAASRTPPNHPWVRWAQDSMARSLGKPVQIIPNSSGGLPGDVFVDHLGTPLVWVPHSYNGCKQHGPDEHLLIAPAREGIMAFAGLWWDLGEAGTPKR
;
A
#
# COMPACT_ATOMS: atom_id res chain seq x y z
N MET A 1 -17.17 -28.59 -14.92
CA MET A 1 -17.49 -27.18 -15.07
C MET A 1 -16.98 -26.68 -16.43
N PRO A 2 -17.83 -26.29 -17.38
CA PRO A 2 -17.43 -26.01 -18.78
C PRO A 2 -16.71 -24.69 -18.98
N TRP A 3 -16.70 -23.79 -17.99
CA TRP A 3 -16.21 -22.42 -18.13
C TRP A 3 -14.68 -22.29 -18.11
N ARG A 4 -13.95 -23.27 -17.60
CA ARG A 4 -12.53 -23.18 -17.26
C ARG A 4 -11.53 -23.09 -18.42
N GLY A 5 -11.92 -23.10 -19.69
CA GLY A 5 -10.92 -23.20 -20.77
C GLY A 5 -11.06 -22.34 -22.00
N ARG A 6 -12.18 -21.73 -22.32
CA ARG A 6 -12.38 -21.18 -23.67
C ARG A 6 -12.59 -19.68 -23.82
N ARG A 7 -12.88 -18.91 -22.76
CA ARG A 7 -13.19 -17.47 -22.88
C ARG A 7 -12.25 -16.51 -22.13
N ALA A 8 -11.40 -16.98 -21.23
CA ALA A 8 -10.39 -16.12 -20.59
C ALA A 8 -9.43 -15.47 -21.60
N THR A 9 -9.19 -16.15 -22.74
CA THR A 9 -8.33 -15.65 -23.82
C THR A 9 -8.99 -14.57 -24.67
N SER A 10 -10.32 -14.59 -24.88
CA SER A 10 -11.01 -13.55 -25.65
C SER A 10 -11.25 -12.28 -24.82
N THR A 11 -11.50 -12.43 -23.52
CA THR A 11 -11.64 -11.32 -22.57
C THR A 11 -10.31 -10.60 -22.36
N ALA A 12 -9.19 -11.31 -22.36
CA ALA A 12 -7.85 -10.71 -22.28
C ALA A 12 -7.48 -9.88 -23.53
N ALA A 13 -8.00 -10.25 -24.72
CA ALA A 13 -7.77 -9.49 -25.97
C ALA A 13 -8.65 -8.24 -26.04
N SER A 14 -9.91 -8.29 -25.56
CA SER A 14 -10.77 -7.11 -25.44
C SER A 14 -10.31 -6.18 -24.32
N PHE A 15 -9.68 -6.73 -23.30
CA PHE A 15 -9.06 -6.03 -22.20
C PHE A 15 -7.92 -5.10 -22.65
N GLY A 16 -7.04 -5.56 -23.54
CA GLY A 16 -5.94 -4.75 -24.08
C GLY A 16 -6.42 -3.46 -24.77
N THR A 17 -7.54 -3.50 -25.46
CA THR A 17 -8.09 -2.33 -26.18
C THR A 17 -8.81 -1.34 -25.27
N SER A 18 -9.50 -1.78 -24.23
CA SER A 18 -10.11 -0.89 -23.19
C SER A 18 -9.04 -0.19 -22.35
N TRP A 19 -7.95 -0.89 -22.07
CA TRP A 19 -6.82 -0.39 -21.30
C TRP A 19 -6.02 0.71 -21.99
N LEU A 20 -5.88 0.66 -23.32
CA LEU A 20 -5.18 1.66 -24.11
C LEU A 20 -5.76 3.08 -23.93
N GLY A 21 -7.05 3.20 -23.59
CA GLY A 21 -7.68 4.47 -23.26
C GLY A 21 -7.37 5.00 -21.85
N TRP A 22 -6.94 4.14 -20.92
CA TRP A 22 -6.84 4.48 -19.49
C TRP A 22 -5.45 4.92 -19.03
N SER A 23 -4.42 4.44 -19.69
CA SER A 23 -3.05 4.92 -19.47
C SER A 23 -2.80 6.27 -20.15
N ALA A 24 -3.66 6.66 -21.11
CA ALA A 24 -3.50 7.86 -21.93
C ALA A 24 -3.93 9.17 -21.24
N PHE A 25 -4.30 9.15 -19.96
CA PHE A 25 -4.52 10.40 -19.25
C PHE A 25 -3.20 11.12 -19.03
N PRO A 26 -3.12 12.42 -19.42
CA PRO A 26 -1.89 13.15 -19.47
C PRO A 26 -1.21 13.24 -18.12
N PRO A 27 0.13 13.43 -18.12
CA PRO A 27 0.91 13.62 -16.91
C PRO A 27 0.28 14.71 -16.06
N LEU A 28 0.11 14.45 -14.78
CA LEU A 28 -0.17 15.49 -13.83
C LEU A 28 1.03 16.43 -13.85
N PRO A 29 0.92 17.69 -14.31
CA PRO A 29 2.01 18.64 -14.29
C PRO A 29 2.47 18.84 -12.85
N ARG A 30 3.64 19.44 -12.62
CA ARG A 30 4.27 19.66 -11.31
C ARG A 30 3.35 20.15 -10.16
N ARG A 31 2.12 20.58 -10.49
CA ARG A 31 0.97 20.72 -9.58
C ARG A 31 -0.12 19.78 -10.13
N ARG A 32 -0.49 18.75 -9.35
CA ARG A 32 -1.62 17.86 -9.66
C ARG A 32 -2.84 18.74 -9.89
N LYS A 33 -3.32 18.83 -11.13
CA LYS A 33 -4.54 19.56 -11.42
C LYS A 33 -5.71 18.69 -11.02
N GLU A 34 -6.50 19.14 -10.09
CA GLU A 34 -7.73 18.48 -9.66
C GLU A 34 -8.63 18.09 -10.85
N ALA A 35 -8.64 18.94 -11.89
CA ALA A 35 -9.36 18.67 -13.14
C ALA A 35 -8.92 17.37 -13.85
N ASP A 36 -7.64 17.00 -13.81
CA ASP A 36 -7.17 15.77 -14.46
C ASP A 36 -7.57 14.54 -13.65
N LEU A 37 -7.58 14.65 -12.32
CA LEU A 37 -8.05 13.60 -11.42
C LEU A 37 -9.55 13.37 -11.58
N HIS A 38 -10.31 14.46 -11.64
CA HIS A 38 -11.76 14.40 -11.90
C HIS A 38 -12.06 13.77 -13.26
N ARG A 39 -11.30 14.15 -14.29
CA ARG A 39 -11.49 13.63 -15.66
C ARG A 39 -11.26 12.13 -15.74
N TYR A 40 -10.27 11.56 -15.03
CA TYR A 40 -10.07 10.12 -14.96
C TYR A 40 -11.32 9.40 -14.44
N LEU A 41 -11.95 9.93 -13.40
CA LEU A 41 -13.18 9.36 -12.86
C LEU A 41 -14.36 9.54 -13.81
N ALA A 42 -14.56 10.77 -14.29
CA ALA A 42 -15.77 11.15 -15.07
C ALA A 42 -15.76 10.62 -16.51
N GLU A 43 -14.59 10.54 -17.16
CA GLU A 43 -14.47 10.11 -18.56
C GLU A 43 -13.99 8.67 -18.72
N GLY A 44 -13.27 8.13 -17.71
CA GLY A 44 -12.75 6.76 -17.76
C GLY A 44 -13.60 5.76 -16.98
N ILE A 45 -13.79 6.00 -15.70
CA ILE A 45 -14.37 5.01 -14.77
C ILE A 45 -15.91 5.06 -14.80
N GLN A 46 -16.50 6.25 -14.66
CA GLN A 46 -17.95 6.41 -14.55
C GLN A 46 -18.71 5.79 -15.73
N PRO A 47 -18.37 6.07 -17.02
CA PRO A 47 -19.11 5.49 -18.14
C PRO A 47 -19.04 3.97 -18.19
N TRP A 48 -17.90 3.38 -17.80
CA TRP A 48 -17.76 1.93 -17.74
C TRP A 48 -18.64 1.31 -16.66
N LEU A 49 -18.65 1.88 -15.46
CA LEU A 49 -19.49 1.41 -14.36
C LEU A 49 -20.98 1.54 -14.69
N GLU A 50 -21.39 2.66 -15.28
CA GLU A 50 -22.78 2.88 -15.72
C GLU A 50 -23.20 1.86 -16.78
N GLN A 51 -22.32 1.54 -17.73
CA GLN A 51 -22.56 0.54 -18.78
C GLN A 51 -22.82 -0.86 -18.19
N ILE A 52 -22.16 -1.21 -17.09
CA ILE A 52 -22.37 -2.49 -16.39
C ILE A 52 -23.39 -2.37 -15.24
N GLY A 53 -24.17 -1.30 -15.21
CA GLY A 53 -25.39 -1.13 -14.41
C GLY A 53 -25.15 -0.67 -12.97
N PHE A 54 -24.09 0.11 -12.73
CA PHE A 54 -23.89 0.79 -11.45
C PHE A 54 -24.53 2.17 -11.45
N SER A 55 -25.02 2.61 -10.29
CA SER A 55 -25.26 4.01 -9.98
C SER A 55 -23.94 4.62 -9.50
N VAL A 56 -23.53 5.73 -10.11
CA VAL A 56 -22.21 6.35 -9.86
C VAL A 56 -22.37 7.78 -9.38
N ALA A 57 -21.57 8.19 -8.41
CA ALA A 57 -21.47 9.58 -7.94
C ALA A 57 -20.00 9.97 -7.73
N ILE A 58 -19.64 11.19 -8.13
CA ILE A 58 -18.33 11.79 -7.86
C ILE A 58 -18.53 12.90 -6.83
N HIS A 59 -17.81 12.78 -5.72
CA HIS A 59 -17.90 13.68 -4.58
C HIS A 59 -16.64 14.54 -4.48
N PRO A 60 -16.75 15.81 -4.04
CA PRO A 60 -15.58 16.58 -3.68
C PRO A 60 -14.88 15.92 -2.48
N ASN A 61 -13.55 16.06 -2.42
CA ASN A 61 -12.82 15.63 -1.26
C ASN A 61 -13.18 16.52 -0.05
N PRO A 62 -13.40 15.96 1.15
CA PRO A 62 -13.66 16.74 2.37
C PRO A 62 -12.53 17.72 2.71
N ILE A 63 -11.30 17.45 2.27
CA ILE A 63 -10.13 18.31 2.47
C ILE A 63 -9.79 19.04 1.17
N GLU A 64 -9.81 20.37 1.20
CA GLU A 64 -9.46 21.21 0.06
C GLU A 64 -8.06 20.91 -0.50
N GLY A 65 -7.92 20.91 -1.82
CA GLY A 65 -6.66 20.66 -2.52
C GLY A 65 -6.29 19.18 -2.69
N PHE A 66 -7.22 18.27 -2.35
CA PHE A 66 -7.11 16.84 -2.64
C PHE A 66 -8.13 16.41 -3.69
N GLY A 67 -7.80 15.32 -4.42
CA GLY A 67 -8.62 14.86 -5.53
C GLY A 67 -9.97 14.29 -5.09
N PRO A 68 -10.97 14.26 -6.01
CA PRO A 68 -12.33 13.81 -5.71
C PRO A 68 -12.37 12.31 -5.35
N ILE A 69 -13.51 11.88 -4.81
CA ILE A 69 -13.81 10.50 -4.47
C ILE A 69 -15.02 10.05 -5.30
N LEU A 70 -14.90 8.93 -6.00
CA LEU A 70 -16.02 8.30 -6.69
C LEU A 70 -16.60 7.20 -5.81
N THR A 71 -17.93 7.17 -5.69
CA THR A 71 -18.66 6.02 -5.19
C THR A 71 -19.51 5.42 -6.28
N ALA A 72 -19.66 4.10 -6.26
CA ALA A 72 -20.58 3.41 -7.14
C ALA A 72 -21.24 2.26 -6.41
N GLU A 73 -22.51 1.98 -6.76
CA GLU A 73 -23.22 0.84 -6.21
C GLU A 73 -24.06 0.12 -7.27
N ARG A 74 -24.09 -1.21 -7.15
CA ARG A 74 -25.01 -2.08 -7.87
C ARG A 74 -25.70 -2.99 -6.87
N VAL A 75 -26.92 -2.64 -6.49
CA VAL A 75 -27.74 -3.39 -5.54
C VAL A 75 -28.74 -4.23 -6.31
N GLU A 76 -28.59 -5.55 -6.30
CA GLU A 76 -29.55 -6.47 -6.92
C GLU A 76 -30.71 -6.82 -5.98
N ASN A 77 -30.42 -7.01 -4.70
CA ASN A 77 -31.40 -7.23 -3.65
C ASN A 77 -30.77 -6.87 -2.29
N PRO A 78 -31.40 -6.01 -1.48
CA PRO A 78 -30.88 -5.64 -0.16
C PRO A 78 -30.64 -6.80 0.81
N ALA A 79 -31.30 -7.95 0.60
CA ALA A 79 -31.12 -9.14 1.41
C ALA A 79 -29.87 -9.97 1.03
N LEU A 80 -29.24 -9.66 -0.08
CA LEU A 80 -28.00 -10.32 -0.51
C LEU A 80 -26.79 -9.70 0.19
N GLN A 81 -25.69 -10.46 0.23
CA GLN A 81 -24.41 -9.97 0.73
C GLN A 81 -23.91 -8.79 -0.12
N SER A 82 -23.24 -7.86 0.53
CA SER A 82 -22.64 -6.70 -0.10
C SER A 82 -21.13 -6.75 0.04
N ILE A 83 -20.42 -6.54 -1.04
CA ILE A 83 -18.96 -6.37 -1.04
C ILE A 83 -18.59 -4.91 -1.30
N LEU A 84 -17.51 -4.46 -0.69
CA LEU A 84 -16.91 -3.16 -0.98
C LEU A 84 -15.63 -3.38 -1.78
N LEU A 85 -15.55 -2.74 -2.93
CA LEU A 85 -14.33 -2.61 -3.73
C LEU A 85 -13.65 -1.29 -3.42
N TYR A 86 -12.33 -1.29 -3.47
CA TYR A 86 -11.52 -0.10 -3.31
C TYR A 86 -10.43 -0.03 -4.38
N GLY A 87 -10.03 1.18 -4.73
CA GLY A 87 -8.86 1.48 -5.54
C GLY A 87 -8.56 2.98 -5.52
N HIS A 88 -7.41 3.36 -6.11
CA HIS A 88 -7.08 4.76 -6.32
C HIS A 88 -6.63 5.03 -7.75
N GLY A 89 -6.93 6.22 -8.23
CA GLY A 89 -6.61 6.61 -9.60
C GLY A 89 -5.54 7.70 -9.70
N ASP A 90 -5.11 8.29 -8.57
CA ASP A 90 -3.93 9.15 -8.56
C ASP A 90 -2.65 8.31 -8.64
N THR A 91 -1.55 8.96 -8.92
CA THR A 91 -0.24 8.32 -9.09
C THR A 91 0.85 9.27 -8.57
N VAL A 92 2.03 8.74 -8.25
CA VAL A 92 3.23 9.54 -8.08
C VAL A 92 3.64 10.25 -9.39
N ARG A 93 4.71 11.04 -9.37
CA ARG A 93 5.23 11.75 -10.54
C ARG A 93 5.62 10.76 -11.66
N GLY A 94 5.44 11.19 -12.90
CA GLY A 94 5.83 10.42 -14.10
C GLY A 94 7.31 10.09 -14.17
N LEU A 95 8.18 11.02 -13.74
CA LEU A 95 9.64 10.93 -13.90
C LEU A 95 10.04 10.78 -15.40
N ASP A 96 9.36 11.51 -16.27
CA ASP A 96 9.34 11.36 -17.72
C ASP A 96 10.74 11.23 -18.36
N GLU A 97 11.70 12.01 -17.85
CA GLU A 97 13.09 12.05 -18.33
C GLU A 97 13.93 10.81 -17.93
N GLN A 98 13.39 9.95 -17.04
CA GLN A 98 14.12 8.82 -16.47
C GLN A 98 13.66 7.46 -17.04
N TRP A 99 12.60 7.47 -17.87
CA TRP A 99 12.14 6.26 -18.53
C TRP A 99 13.10 5.88 -19.64
N ARG A 100 13.35 4.59 -19.82
CA ARG A 100 14.20 4.11 -20.91
C ARG A 100 13.63 4.47 -22.28
N ASP A 101 14.48 4.53 -23.28
CA ASP A 101 14.10 4.85 -24.65
C ASP A 101 12.98 3.96 -25.16
N GLY A 102 11.97 4.57 -25.81
CA GLY A 102 10.79 3.88 -26.33
C GLY A 102 9.63 3.77 -25.34
N LEU A 103 9.82 3.99 -24.05
CA LEU A 103 8.77 4.00 -23.05
C LEU A 103 8.38 5.41 -22.62
N LYS A 104 7.13 5.57 -22.21
CA LYS A 104 6.61 6.83 -21.64
C LYS A 104 5.66 6.50 -20.48
N PRO A 105 5.69 7.30 -19.39
CA PRO A 105 4.84 7.04 -18.23
C PRO A 105 3.34 7.07 -18.56
N TRP A 106 2.92 7.87 -19.54
CA TRP A 106 1.52 8.16 -19.82
C TRP A 106 0.99 7.48 -21.08
N ALA A 107 1.72 6.48 -21.57
CA ALA A 107 1.30 5.64 -22.68
C ALA A 107 1.55 4.17 -22.32
N LEU A 108 0.49 3.36 -22.34
CA LEU A 108 0.64 1.92 -22.14
C LEU A 108 1.45 1.33 -23.29
N THR A 109 2.54 0.67 -22.96
CA THR A 109 3.40 -0.04 -23.92
C THR A 109 3.51 -1.49 -23.52
N GLU A 110 3.11 -2.39 -24.41
CA GLU A 110 3.35 -3.83 -24.25
C GLU A 110 4.70 -4.18 -24.85
N GLU A 111 5.57 -4.79 -24.04
CA GLU A 111 6.87 -5.28 -24.48
C GLU A 111 7.21 -6.58 -23.75
N GLY A 112 7.33 -7.66 -24.50
CA GLY A 112 7.59 -8.99 -23.95
C GLY A 112 6.45 -9.48 -23.07
N ASP A 113 6.74 -9.72 -21.80
CA ASP A 113 5.80 -10.18 -20.79
C ASP A 113 5.25 -9.05 -19.89
N ARG A 114 5.41 -7.79 -20.30
CA ARG A 114 5.15 -6.60 -19.45
C ARG A 114 4.27 -5.57 -20.13
N TRP A 115 3.42 -4.94 -19.33
CA TRP A 115 2.70 -3.72 -19.65
C TRP A 115 3.32 -2.56 -18.89
N TYR A 116 4.03 -1.69 -19.62
CA TYR A 116 4.68 -0.51 -19.06
C TYR A 116 3.76 0.69 -19.09
N GLY A 117 3.79 1.46 -18.01
CA GLY A 117 3.05 2.72 -17.87
C GLY A 117 2.87 3.11 -16.40
N ARG A 118 2.83 4.41 -16.10
CA ARG A 118 2.57 4.91 -14.76
C ARG A 118 1.15 4.56 -14.31
N GLY A 119 0.99 3.94 -13.14
CA GLY A 119 -0.29 3.48 -12.64
C GLY A 119 -0.65 2.05 -13.08
N THR A 120 0.17 1.38 -13.90
CA THR A 120 -0.10 -0.01 -14.28
C THR A 120 -0.03 -0.95 -13.07
N ALA A 121 0.95 -0.75 -12.21
CA ALA A 121 1.11 -1.52 -10.99
C ALA A 121 0.48 -0.83 -9.77
N ASP A 122 0.41 0.51 -9.78
CA ASP A 122 -0.02 1.32 -8.65
C ASP A 122 -0.86 2.52 -9.08
N ASN A 123 -2.18 2.43 -9.02
CA ASN A 123 -3.08 1.27 -8.72
C ASN A 123 -4.10 1.03 -9.86
N LYS A 124 -4.12 1.92 -10.92
CA LYS A 124 -5.11 1.89 -12.02
C LYS A 124 -5.25 0.50 -12.65
N GLY A 125 -4.12 -0.17 -12.86
CA GLY A 125 -4.13 -1.50 -13.42
C GLY A 125 -4.77 -2.53 -12.52
N GLN A 126 -4.49 -2.49 -11.24
CA GLN A 126 -4.99 -3.48 -10.31
C GLN A 126 -6.52 -3.40 -10.16
N HIS A 127 -7.08 -2.21 -9.90
CA HIS A 127 -8.55 -2.09 -9.77
C HIS A 127 -9.28 -2.32 -11.12
N ALA A 128 -8.63 -2.00 -12.24
CA ALA A 128 -9.19 -2.28 -13.55
C ALA A 128 -9.34 -3.79 -13.83
N LEU A 129 -8.36 -4.60 -13.43
CA LEU A 129 -8.45 -6.07 -13.54
C LEU A 129 -9.66 -6.61 -12.76
N ASN A 130 -9.93 -6.06 -11.58
CA ASN A 130 -11.06 -6.46 -10.74
C ASN A 130 -12.41 -6.13 -11.40
N LEU A 131 -12.52 -4.94 -11.98
CA LEU A 131 -13.74 -4.51 -12.68
C LEU A 131 -13.96 -5.31 -13.97
N ALA A 132 -12.91 -5.60 -14.73
CA ALA A 132 -13.01 -6.43 -15.93
C ALA A 132 -13.45 -7.87 -15.60
N ALA A 133 -12.96 -8.43 -14.50
CA ALA A 133 -13.41 -9.72 -14.01
C ALA A 133 -14.90 -9.70 -13.61
N LEU A 134 -15.34 -8.61 -12.98
CA LEU A 134 -16.74 -8.40 -12.59
C LEU A 134 -17.67 -8.32 -13.83
N GLU A 135 -17.27 -7.52 -14.82
CA GLU A 135 -17.99 -7.40 -16.10
C GLU A 135 -18.11 -8.74 -16.81
N ALA A 136 -17.02 -9.54 -16.86
CA ALA A 136 -17.03 -10.85 -17.48
C ALA A 136 -17.99 -11.83 -16.77
N VAL A 137 -17.99 -11.83 -15.43
CA VAL A 137 -18.92 -12.67 -14.64
C VAL A 137 -20.36 -12.21 -14.82
N LEU A 138 -20.62 -10.91 -14.81
CA LEU A 138 -21.93 -10.34 -15.04
C LEU A 138 -22.50 -10.77 -16.42
N ALA A 139 -21.69 -10.69 -17.47
CA ALA A 139 -22.06 -11.11 -18.80
C ALA A 139 -22.37 -12.63 -18.88
N GLU A 140 -21.52 -13.47 -18.29
CA GLU A 140 -21.69 -14.93 -18.32
C GLU A 140 -22.90 -15.39 -17.48
N ARG A 141 -23.25 -14.65 -16.42
CA ARG A 141 -24.43 -14.93 -15.58
C ARG A 141 -25.71 -14.26 -16.09
N GLY A 142 -25.72 -13.75 -17.32
CA GLY A 142 -26.90 -13.15 -17.93
C GLY A 142 -27.36 -11.85 -17.30
N GLY A 143 -26.41 -11.03 -16.83
CA GLY A 143 -26.65 -9.72 -16.26
C GLY A 143 -26.95 -9.72 -14.74
N ARG A 144 -26.71 -10.83 -14.03
CA ARG A 144 -26.95 -10.97 -12.60
C ARG A 144 -25.70 -11.49 -11.88
N LEU A 145 -25.33 -10.84 -10.77
CA LEU A 145 -24.21 -11.26 -9.92
C LEU A 145 -24.64 -12.24 -8.84
N GLY A 146 -25.81 -12.04 -8.21
CA GLY A 146 -26.27 -12.77 -7.03
C GLY A 146 -25.73 -12.22 -5.72
N PHE A 147 -25.12 -11.03 -5.74
CA PHE A 147 -24.65 -10.25 -4.58
C PHE A 147 -24.66 -8.76 -4.94
N ASN A 148 -24.53 -7.91 -3.94
CA ASN A 148 -24.45 -6.46 -4.10
C ASN A 148 -22.98 -6.00 -4.14
N VAL A 149 -22.68 -5.01 -4.95
CA VAL A 149 -21.35 -4.42 -5.08
C VAL A 149 -21.42 -2.94 -4.78
N LYS A 150 -20.50 -2.50 -3.91
CA LYS A 150 -20.19 -1.09 -3.67
C LYS A 150 -18.73 -0.85 -4.04
N LEU A 151 -18.42 0.34 -4.49
CA LEU A 151 -17.07 0.74 -4.89
C LEU A 151 -16.77 2.13 -4.35
N VAL A 152 -15.56 2.32 -3.85
CA VAL A 152 -14.97 3.62 -3.60
C VAL A 152 -13.62 3.72 -4.33
N LEU A 153 -13.46 4.78 -5.12
CA LEU A 153 -12.20 5.12 -5.76
C LEU A 153 -11.79 6.52 -5.31
N GLU A 154 -10.60 6.62 -4.71
CA GLU A 154 -10.04 7.89 -4.30
C GLU A 154 -8.98 8.41 -5.27
N MET A 155 -8.64 9.70 -5.13
CA MET A 155 -7.65 10.38 -5.94
C MET A 155 -6.62 11.10 -5.06
N ALA A 156 -6.28 10.50 -3.89
CA ALA A 156 -5.36 11.08 -2.92
C ALA A 156 -4.51 10.03 -2.16
N GLU A 157 -4.50 8.75 -2.58
CA GLU A 157 -3.80 7.66 -1.90
C GLU A 157 -2.30 7.93 -1.79
N GLU A 158 -1.67 8.31 -2.88
CA GLU A 158 -0.25 8.64 -2.99
C GLU A 158 0.19 9.88 -2.16
N ARG A 159 -0.78 10.49 -1.50
CA ARG A 159 -0.61 11.61 -0.55
C ARG A 159 -1.12 11.27 0.84
N GLY A 160 -1.27 9.97 1.14
CA GLY A 160 -1.72 9.43 2.42
C GLY A 160 -3.24 9.45 2.61
N SER A 161 -4.01 9.23 1.53
CA SER A 161 -5.49 9.11 1.54
C SER A 161 -6.20 10.25 2.27
N ARG A 162 -5.69 11.49 2.11
CA ARG A 162 -6.24 12.67 2.78
C ARG A 162 -7.68 12.92 2.37
N GLY A 163 -8.57 12.95 3.38
CA GLY A 163 -10.02 13.13 3.21
C GLY A 163 -10.79 11.83 3.07
N LEU A 164 -10.14 10.69 2.83
CA LEU A 164 -10.83 9.40 2.76
C LEU A 164 -11.46 9.02 4.10
N ARG A 165 -10.75 9.21 5.21
CA ARG A 165 -11.25 8.91 6.56
C ARG A 165 -12.49 9.71 6.90
N GLU A 166 -12.47 11.02 6.65
CA GLU A 166 -13.59 11.92 6.84
C GLU A 166 -14.78 11.55 5.93
N PHE A 167 -14.48 11.19 4.69
CA PHE A 167 -15.51 10.79 3.73
C PHE A 167 -16.19 9.48 4.16
N VAL A 168 -15.43 8.44 4.51
CA VAL A 168 -15.99 7.15 4.95
C VAL A 168 -16.78 7.31 6.24
N ALA A 169 -16.26 8.08 7.20
CA ALA A 169 -16.96 8.37 8.45
C ALA A 169 -18.33 9.04 8.25
N ALA A 170 -18.43 9.95 7.26
CA ALA A 170 -19.68 10.64 6.91
C ALA A 170 -20.63 9.80 6.04
N ASN A 171 -20.17 8.68 5.45
CA ASN A 171 -20.93 7.89 4.49
C ASN A 171 -20.97 6.39 4.83
N THR A 172 -21.02 6.06 6.12
CA THR A 172 -20.98 4.67 6.60
C THR A 172 -22.10 3.81 6.01
N ASP A 173 -23.35 4.31 5.93
CA ASP A 173 -24.47 3.58 5.36
C ASP A 173 -24.30 3.31 3.87
N LEU A 174 -23.78 4.30 3.13
CA LEU A 174 -23.50 4.16 1.70
C LEU A 174 -22.45 3.08 1.44
N LEU A 175 -21.42 2.99 2.31
CA LEU A 175 -20.27 2.10 2.11
C LEU A 175 -20.35 0.80 2.91
N ALA A 176 -21.36 0.62 3.77
CA ALA A 176 -21.54 -0.60 4.58
C ALA A 176 -21.51 -1.85 3.70
N ALA A 177 -20.66 -2.81 4.05
CA ALA A 177 -20.48 -4.08 3.33
C ALA A 177 -20.06 -5.20 4.28
N ASP A 178 -20.20 -6.45 3.84
CA ASP A 178 -19.82 -7.63 4.63
C ASP A 178 -18.31 -7.88 4.60
N VAL A 179 -17.64 -7.46 3.51
CA VAL A 179 -16.20 -7.61 3.31
C VAL A 179 -15.70 -6.56 2.31
N LEU A 180 -14.48 -6.07 2.51
CA LEU A 180 -13.72 -5.34 1.50
C LEU A 180 -12.83 -6.32 0.75
N ILE A 181 -12.98 -6.39 -0.58
CA ILE A 181 -12.10 -7.15 -1.48
C ILE A 181 -11.51 -6.19 -2.50
N ALA A 182 -10.21 -5.97 -2.44
CA ALA A 182 -9.53 -4.99 -3.28
C ALA A 182 -8.15 -5.47 -3.71
N SER A 183 -7.53 -4.74 -4.62
CA SER A 183 -6.18 -5.05 -5.11
C SER A 183 -5.29 -3.85 -4.95
N ASP A 184 -4.23 -4.02 -4.18
CA ASP A 184 -3.14 -3.07 -4.06
C ASP A 184 -1.92 -3.74 -3.42
N GLY A 185 -0.76 -3.10 -3.55
CA GLY A 185 0.51 -3.65 -3.07
C GLY A 185 1.02 -4.83 -3.91
N PRO A 186 2.19 -5.38 -3.57
CA PRO A 186 2.80 -6.48 -4.32
C PRO A 186 2.43 -7.85 -3.78
N ARG A 187 2.42 -8.85 -4.67
CA ARG A 187 2.55 -10.26 -4.30
C ARG A 187 3.91 -10.50 -3.64
N VAL A 188 4.01 -11.51 -2.79
CA VAL A 188 5.31 -11.93 -2.21
C VAL A 188 6.27 -12.49 -3.27
N ASP A 189 5.72 -13.12 -4.29
CA ASP A 189 6.40 -13.63 -5.48
C ASP A 189 5.44 -13.53 -6.67
N PRO A 190 5.88 -13.12 -7.87
CA PRO A 190 4.99 -12.97 -9.04
C PRO A 190 4.26 -14.26 -9.42
N ALA A 191 4.85 -15.44 -9.18
CA ALA A 191 4.25 -16.74 -9.49
C ALA A 191 3.30 -17.24 -8.39
N LEU A 192 3.29 -16.61 -7.21
CA LEU A 192 2.51 -17.05 -6.04
C LEU A 192 1.36 -16.06 -5.74
N PRO A 193 0.11 -16.43 -6.07
CA PRO A 193 -1.04 -15.61 -5.70
C PRO A 193 -1.04 -15.33 -4.20
N THR A 194 -1.31 -14.09 -3.85
CA THR A 194 -1.18 -13.60 -2.48
C THR A 194 -2.48 -12.97 -2.01
N ILE A 195 -2.82 -13.18 -0.74
CA ILE A 195 -3.83 -12.39 0.00
C ILE A 195 -3.11 -11.70 1.14
N ALA A 196 -3.19 -10.36 1.19
CA ALA A 196 -2.82 -9.61 2.38
C ALA A 196 -4.09 -9.31 3.20
N THR A 197 -4.03 -9.51 4.52
CA THR A 197 -5.20 -9.33 5.39
C THR A 197 -5.20 -8.00 6.14
N GLY A 198 -4.16 -7.20 5.91
CA GLY A 198 -3.99 -5.88 6.52
C GLY A 198 -2.72 -5.20 6.06
N THR A 199 -2.33 -4.15 6.77
CA THR A 199 -1.15 -3.33 6.45
C THR A 199 -0.42 -2.93 7.71
N ARG A 200 0.89 -2.67 7.59
CA ARG A 200 1.64 -2.03 8.66
C ARG A 200 1.33 -0.53 8.67
N GLY A 201 1.23 0.03 9.86
CA GLY A 201 1.11 1.46 10.07
C GLY A 201 2.44 2.19 9.82
N ILE A 202 2.35 3.52 9.73
CA ILE A 202 3.49 4.42 9.61
C ILE A 202 3.40 5.47 10.70
N PHE A 203 4.52 5.67 11.39
CA PHE A 203 4.73 6.77 12.31
C PHE A 203 6.03 7.46 11.93
N GLN A 204 5.95 8.62 11.26
CA GLN A 204 7.10 9.38 10.81
C GLN A 204 7.35 10.58 11.73
N PHE A 205 8.61 10.85 12.04
CA PHE A 205 9.03 11.94 12.91
C PHE A 205 10.42 12.44 12.50
N GLU A 206 10.78 13.61 12.99
CA GLU A 206 12.13 14.16 12.87
C GLU A 206 12.81 14.22 14.24
N LEU A 207 14.09 13.90 14.26
CA LEU A 207 15.00 14.17 15.35
C LEU A 207 15.83 15.39 14.97
N GLU A 208 15.79 16.42 15.79
CA GLU A 208 16.56 17.65 15.56
C GLU A 208 17.39 18.02 16.78
N LEU A 209 18.63 18.40 16.53
CA LEU A 209 19.51 18.96 17.51
C LEU A 209 20.07 20.29 16.99
N LYS A 210 19.64 21.40 17.59
CA LYS A 210 20.07 22.76 17.27
C LYS A 210 20.77 23.37 18.46
N LEU A 211 22.08 23.50 18.40
CA LEU A 211 22.91 23.92 19.53
C LEU A 211 23.31 25.40 19.49
N ARG A 212 23.31 26.03 18.28
CA ARG A 212 23.76 27.41 18.10
C ARG A 212 23.18 28.07 16.87
N ALA A 213 23.32 29.39 16.76
CA ALA A 213 22.76 30.15 15.62
C ALA A 213 23.57 29.98 14.31
N GLY A 214 24.86 29.64 14.38
CA GLY A 214 25.75 29.49 13.25
C GLY A 214 26.91 28.55 13.53
N GLY A 215 27.56 28.06 12.47
CA GLY A 215 28.75 27.22 12.59
C GLY A 215 29.94 27.98 13.19
N VAL A 216 30.84 27.23 13.83
CA VAL A 216 32.07 27.79 14.41
C VAL A 216 33.30 27.12 13.81
N HIS A 217 34.42 27.84 13.68
CA HIS A 217 35.63 27.33 13.01
C HIS A 217 36.14 26.06 13.68
N SER A 218 36.23 24.96 12.94
CA SER A 218 36.57 23.63 13.47
C SER A 218 37.96 23.56 14.10
N GLY A 219 38.93 24.24 13.54
CA GLY A 219 40.30 24.28 14.08
C GLY A 219 40.43 25.08 15.41
N HIS A 220 39.52 26.02 15.67
CA HIS A 220 39.54 26.80 16.91
C HIS A 220 38.65 26.20 18.00
N TRP A 221 37.55 25.57 17.62
CA TRP A 221 36.48 25.12 18.51
C TRP A 221 36.27 23.62 18.54
N GLY A 222 36.85 22.87 17.59
CA GLY A 222 36.80 21.41 17.59
C GLY A 222 37.44 20.84 18.86
N GLY A 223 36.75 19.92 19.51
CA GLY A 223 37.11 19.35 20.80
C GLY A 223 36.71 20.23 22.04
N LEU A 224 36.23 21.46 21.83
CA LEU A 224 35.74 22.32 22.88
C LEU A 224 34.22 22.56 22.83
N THR A 225 33.62 22.38 21.67
CA THR A 225 32.20 22.58 21.46
C THR A 225 31.53 21.33 20.93
N THR A 226 30.31 21.07 21.38
CA THR A 226 29.54 19.89 20.97
C THR A 226 29.28 19.90 19.48
N ASP A 227 29.50 18.75 18.81
CA ASP A 227 29.18 18.52 17.41
C ASP A 227 27.80 17.86 17.32
N PRO A 228 26.77 18.53 16.76
CA PRO A 228 25.43 18.02 16.71
C PRO A 228 25.29 16.76 15.83
N ALA A 229 26.13 16.61 14.80
CA ALA A 229 26.10 15.41 13.95
C ALA A 229 26.52 14.15 14.74
N VAL A 230 27.55 14.28 15.57
CA VAL A 230 28.05 13.18 16.42
C VAL A 230 26.98 12.81 17.47
N VAL A 231 26.42 13.79 18.17
CA VAL A 231 25.38 13.54 19.19
C VAL A 231 24.15 12.89 18.57
N LEU A 232 23.64 13.41 17.44
CA LEU A 232 22.48 12.84 16.74
C LEU A 232 22.75 11.42 16.25
N THR A 233 23.96 11.14 15.77
CA THR A 233 24.35 9.77 15.36
C THR A 233 24.30 8.79 16.55
N HIS A 234 24.80 9.19 17.72
CA HIS A 234 24.72 8.37 18.92
C HIS A 234 23.29 8.22 19.44
N ALA A 235 22.47 9.26 19.35
CA ALA A 235 21.05 9.19 19.70
C ALA A 235 20.32 8.16 18.80
N ILE A 236 20.53 8.20 17.48
CA ILE A 236 19.98 7.20 16.56
C ILE A 236 20.53 5.80 16.88
N GLY A 237 21.82 5.69 17.18
CA GLY A 237 22.46 4.44 17.59
C GLY A 237 21.94 3.87 18.91
N SER A 238 21.34 4.70 19.78
CA SER A 238 20.63 4.21 20.96
C SER A 238 19.23 3.67 20.63
N ILE A 239 18.59 4.17 19.58
CA ILE A 239 17.26 3.73 19.12
C ILE A 239 17.35 2.38 18.38
N MET A 240 18.37 2.20 17.57
CA MET A 240 18.59 0.99 16.77
C MET A 240 20.08 0.64 16.77
N ASP A 241 20.41 -0.63 17.03
CA ASP A 241 21.78 -1.08 16.99
C ASP A 241 22.33 -1.22 15.56
N ARG A 242 23.65 -1.47 15.44
CA ARG A 242 24.35 -1.61 14.17
C ARG A 242 23.90 -2.80 13.30
N LYS A 243 23.03 -3.65 13.82
CA LYS A 243 22.42 -4.80 13.11
C LYS A 243 20.94 -4.59 12.82
N GLY A 244 20.41 -3.38 13.03
CA GLY A 244 19.02 -3.06 12.73
C GLY A 244 18.00 -3.52 13.76
N ARG A 245 18.44 -3.92 14.95
CA ARG A 245 17.56 -4.28 16.06
C ARG A 245 17.07 -3.01 16.77
N ILE A 246 15.73 -2.89 16.92
CA ILE A 246 15.12 -1.79 17.67
C ILE A 246 15.39 -1.96 19.17
N LEU A 247 15.89 -0.90 19.81
CA LEU A 247 16.23 -0.88 21.23
C LEU A 247 15.18 -0.19 22.08
N VAL A 248 14.29 0.62 21.50
CA VAL A 248 13.13 1.21 22.16
C VAL A 248 12.07 0.11 22.36
N ARG A 249 12.04 -0.49 23.54
CA ARG A 249 11.24 -1.70 23.82
C ARG A 249 9.73 -1.48 23.65
N ASP A 250 9.24 -0.31 24.00
CA ASP A 250 7.81 0.04 23.88
C ASP A 250 7.35 0.20 22.41
N TRP A 251 8.28 0.17 21.47
CA TRP A 251 7.98 0.14 20.03
C TRP A 251 7.80 -1.28 19.48
N LEU A 252 7.97 -2.31 20.28
CA LEU A 252 7.92 -3.69 19.85
C LEU A 252 6.62 -4.37 20.32
N PRO A 253 6.08 -5.33 19.56
CA PRO A 253 4.98 -6.16 20.00
C PRO A 253 5.33 -6.87 21.32
N ARG A 254 4.57 -6.62 22.39
CA ARG A 254 4.86 -7.11 23.75
C ARG A 254 4.93 -8.62 23.84
N ASN A 255 4.10 -9.32 23.06
CA ASN A 255 3.98 -10.78 23.08
C ASN A 255 4.71 -11.45 21.89
N GLY A 256 5.57 -10.71 21.20
CA GLY A 256 6.23 -11.21 20.00
C GLY A 256 5.26 -11.33 18.81
N VAL A 257 5.65 -12.11 17.81
CA VAL A 257 4.80 -12.40 16.64
C VAL A 257 3.69 -13.37 17.06
N PRO A 258 2.40 -13.06 16.87
CA PRO A 258 1.29 -13.96 17.23
C PRO A 258 1.38 -15.31 16.51
N ALA A 259 0.90 -16.38 17.16
CA ALA A 259 0.99 -17.73 16.62
C ALA A 259 0.26 -17.91 15.28
N GLU A 260 -0.91 -17.28 15.12
CA GLU A 260 -1.66 -17.29 13.86
C GLU A 260 -0.94 -16.55 12.73
N VAL A 261 -0.17 -15.50 13.06
CA VAL A 261 0.69 -14.77 12.11
C VAL A 261 1.87 -15.65 11.69
N ARG A 262 2.56 -16.30 12.64
CA ARG A 262 3.64 -17.25 12.34
C ARG A 262 3.17 -18.39 11.44
N GLY A 263 2.00 -18.95 11.76
CA GLY A 263 1.45 -20.09 11.01
C GLY A 263 1.20 -19.79 9.53
N VAL A 264 0.81 -18.58 9.17
CA VAL A 264 0.61 -18.19 7.75
C VAL A 264 1.90 -17.72 7.08
N LEU A 265 2.93 -17.38 7.84
CA LEU A 265 4.24 -16.97 7.34
C LEU A 265 5.23 -18.13 7.22
N ASP A 266 4.88 -19.32 7.70
CA ASP A 266 5.73 -20.50 7.57
C ASP A 266 5.95 -20.83 6.09
N GLY A 267 7.23 -20.91 5.68
CA GLY A 267 7.61 -21.11 4.28
C GLY A 267 7.31 -19.95 3.33
N CYS A 268 6.82 -18.80 3.83
CA CYS A 268 6.52 -17.64 2.98
C CYS A 268 7.81 -17.07 2.37
N PRO A 269 7.92 -16.98 1.03
CA PRO A 269 9.11 -16.43 0.38
C PRO A 269 9.21 -14.92 0.60
N VAL A 270 10.47 -14.43 0.69
CA VAL A 270 10.79 -13.01 0.72
C VAL A 270 11.99 -12.74 -0.17
N GLY A 271 11.88 -11.76 -1.07
CA GLY A 271 12.95 -11.49 -2.05
C GLY A 271 13.01 -12.56 -3.15
N GLY A 272 14.11 -12.60 -3.87
CA GLY A 272 14.36 -13.61 -4.92
C GLY A 272 13.68 -13.33 -6.27
N ALA A 273 12.72 -12.44 -6.35
CA ALA A 273 12.16 -11.98 -7.63
C ALA A 273 13.13 -11.04 -8.34
N ASP A 274 13.02 -10.98 -9.66
CA ASP A 274 13.81 -10.06 -10.49
C ASP A 274 13.58 -8.62 -10.03
N GLY A 275 14.66 -7.87 -9.74
CA GLY A 275 14.61 -6.51 -9.18
C GLY A 275 14.41 -6.43 -7.67
N ALA A 276 14.29 -7.54 -6.94
CA ALA A 276 14.23 -7.53 -5.49
C ALA A 276 15.58 -7.13 -4.86
N ALA A 277 15.53 -6.45 -3.72
CA ALA A 277 16.73 -6.13 -2.95
C ALA A 277 17.38 -7.39 -2.35
N THR A 278 18.68 -7.37 -2.22
CA THR A 278 19.43 -8.42 -1.48
C THR A 278 19.06 -8.37 -0.01
N ILE A 279 18.79 -9.53 0.57
CA ILE A 279 18.49 -9.66 2.00
C ILE A 279 19.77 -9.84 2.78
N ASP A 280 20.01 -8.97 3.77
CA ASP A 280 21.08 -9.11 4.74
C ASP A 280 20.61 -10.07 5.86
N ALA A 281 21.15 -11.27 5.89
CA ALA A 281 20.71 -12.34 6.80
C ALA A 281 20.77 -11.93 8.30
N ASP A 282 21.79 -11.15 8.66
CA ASP A 282 22.07 -10.70 10.02
C ASP A 282 21.35 -9.39 10.42
N TRP A 283 20.54 -8.81 9.53
CA TRP A 283 19.86 -7.55 9.78
C TRP A 283 18.49 -7.73 10.45
N GLY A 284 18.18 -6.87 11.42
CA GLY A 284 16.90 -6.83 12.12
C GLY A 284 16.84 -7.72 13.37
N GLU A 285 15.62 -7.96 13.85
CA GLU A 285 15.38 -8.74 15.09
C GLU A 285 15.90 -10.17 14.94
N PRO A 286 16.77 -10.65 15.86
CA PRO A 286 17.29 -12.01 15.82
C PRO A 286 16.19 -13.05 16.11
N GLY A 287 16.33 -14.24 15.53
CA GLY A 287 15.40 -15.35 15.74
C GLY A 287 14.08 -15.27 14.98
N LEU A 288 13.88 -14.20 14.19
CA LEU A 288 12.76 -14.07 13.26
C LEU A 288 13.19 -14.45 11.84
N THR A 289 12.32 -15.14 11.13
CA THR A 289 12.48 -15.40 9.69
C THR A 289 12.37 -14.10 8.89
N PRO A 290 12.88 -14.02 7.64
CA PRO A 290 12.69 -12.86 6.80
C PRO A 290 11.20 -12.45 6.63
N ALA A 291 10.31 -13.42 6.50
CA ALA A 291 8.87 -13.18 6.40
C ALA A 291 8.30 -12.59 7.70
N GLU A 292 8.69 -13.09 8.86
CA GLU A 292 8.29 -12.52 10.14
C GLU A 292 8.81 -11.08 10.32
N LYS A 293 10.06 -10.79 9.91
CA LYS A 293 10.62 -9.43 9.98
C LYS A 293 9.85 -8.42 9.15
N ILE A 294 9.43 -8.79 7.94
CA ILE A 294 8.76 -7.84 7.01
C ILE A 294 7.24 -7.79 7.18
N TYR A 295 6.59 -8.91 7.51
CA TYR A 295 5.12 -8.99 7.56
C TYR A 295 4.56 -9.12 8.98
N GLY A 296 5.36 -9.41 9.98
CA GLY A 296 4.92 -9.68 11.36
C GLY A 296 5.61 -8.87 12.44
N TRP A 297 6.53 -7.96 12.08
CA TRP A 297 7.36 -7.22 13.02
C TRP A 297 7.45 -5.73 12.68
N ASN A 298 7.92 -4.95 13.66
CA ASN A 298 8.14 -3.53 13.48
C ASN A 298 9.55 -3.27 12.94
N SER A 299 9.70 -2.18 12.18
CA SER A 299 10.98 -1.74 11.66
C SER A 299 11.15 -0.24 11.81
N PHE A 300 12.38 0.17 12.12
CA PHE A 300 12.78 1.58 12.20
C PHE A 300 13.72 1.90 11.04
N ILE A 301 13.49 3.04 10.37
CA ILE A 301 14.26 3.47 9.20
C ILE A 301 14.64 4.93 9.35
N VAL A 302 15.90 5.27 9.05
CA VAL A 302 16.34 6.63 8.82
C VAL A 302 16.20 6.95 7.34
N LEU A 303 15.25 7.84 7.00
CA LEU A 303 14.95 8.21 5.61
C LEU A 303 15.94 9.23 5.07
N ALA A 304 16.36 10.16 5.92
CA ALA A 304 17.33 11.20 5.59
C ALA A 304 18.05 11.66 6.86
N MET A 305 19.29 12.07 6.70
CA MET A 305 20.07 12.70 7.78
C MET A 305 20.95 13.79 7.18
N VAL A 306 21.02 14.94 7.84
CA VAL A 306 21.82 16.07 7.39
C VAL A 306 22.42 16.86 8.56
N SER A 307 23.68 17.28 8.39
CA SER A 307 24.36 18.28 9.19
C SER A 307 25.36 18.99 8.30
N GLY A 308 25.41 20.33 8.38
CA GLY A 308 26.20 21.14 7.46
C GLY A 308 25.64 21.10 6.02
N ARG A 309 26.53 21.27 5.04
CA ARG A 309 26.20 21.26 3.59
C ARG A 309 27.08 20.23 2.86
N PRO A 310 26.59 19.03 2.56
CA PRO A 310 27.39 18.00 1.89
C PRO A 310 27.99 18.45 0.54
N GLU A 311 27.26 19.31 -0.20
CA GLU A 311 27.66 19.79 -1.53
C GLU A 311 28.77 20.86 -1.46
N ALA A 312 28.95 21.48 -0.30
CA ALA A 312 29.92 22.54 -0.08
C ALA A 312 30.42 22.51 1.39
N PRO A 313 31.19 21.50 1.78
CA PRO A 313 31.69 21.38 3.14
C PRO A 313 32.66 22.52 3.49
N VAL A 314 32.51 23.05 4.70
CA VAL A 314 33.39 24.09 5.23
C VAL A 314 34.09 23.62 6.50
N ASN A 315 35.23 24.24 6.85
CA ASN A 315 35.99 23.91 8.06
C ASN A 315 35.30 24.48 9.33
N ALA A 316 34.06 24.03 9.59
CA ALA A 316 33.27 24.48 10.72
C ALA A 316 32.58 23.28 11.40
N VAL A 317 32.42 23.37 12.73
CA VAL A 317 31.45 22.55 13.45
C VAL A 317 30.06 23.12 13.14
N ALA A 318 29.15 22.31 12.60
CA ALA A 318 27.82 22.73 12.21
C ALA A 318 27.00 23.24 13.41
N PRO A 319 26.01 24.11 13.19
CA PRO A 319 25.15 24.60 14.27
C PRO A 319 24.06 23.60 14.69
N ASP A 320 23.68 22.72 13.76
CA ASP A 320 22.55 21.78 13.92
C ASP A 320 22.79 20.47 13.16
N ALA A 321 21.98 19.49 13.50
CA ALA A 321 21.80 18.24 12.76
C ALA A 321 20.35 17.79 12.86
N ARG A 322 19.82 17.13 11.84
CA ARG A 322 18.48 16.53 11.85
C ARG A 322 18.44 15.23 11.10
N ALA A 323 17.51 14.37 11.48
CA ALA A 323 17.20 13.12 10.80
C ALA A 323 15.68 12.94 10.69
N THR A 324 15.21 12.58 9.50
CA THR A 324 13.83 12.15 9.27
C THR A 324 13.79 10.64 9.40
N CYS A 325 12.94 10.15 10.30
CA CYS A 325 12.84 8.74 10.65
C CYS A 325 11.41 8.27 10.57
N HIS A 326 11.21 6.96 10.35
CA HIS A 326 9.89 6.38 10.53
C HIS A 326 9.93 4.99 11.18
N ILE A 327 8.83 4.63 11.84
CA ILE A 327 8.52 3.29 12.27
C ILE A 327 7.44 2.74 11.36
N ARG A 328 7.66 1.52 10.83
CA ARG A 328 6.59 0.66 10.31
C ARG A 328 6.20 -0.30 11.41
N TYR A 329 4.92 -0.36 11.77
CA TYR A 329 4.44 -1.12 12.92
C TYR A 329 3.21 -1.96 12.60
N THR A 330 3.03 -3.05 13.36
CA THR A 330 1.88 -3.93 13.26
C THR A 330 0.79 -3.53 14.27
N VAL A 331 -0.43 -4.03 14.09
CA VAL A 331 -1.56 -3.80 15.03
C VAL A 331 -1.27 -4.30 16.45
N ASP A 332 -0.24 -5.13 16.63
CA ASP A 332 0.16 -5.68 17.92
C ASP A 332 0.94 -4.66 18.78
N THR A 333 1.09 -3.41 18.29
CA THR A 333 1.80 -2.32 18.95
C THR A 333 0.92 -1.05 18.94
N ASP A 334 0.79 -0.41 20.10
CA ASP A 334 0.02 0.84 20.25
C ASP A 334 0.87 2.06 19.86
N PRO A 335 0.55 2.75 18.73
CA PRO A 335 1.31 3.92 18.28
C PRO A 335 1.08 5.18 19.15
N ALA A 336 0.03 5.23 19.97
CA ALA A 336 -0.23 6.40 20.83
C ALA A 336 0.89 6.65 21.85
N GLY A 337 1.60 5.58 22.23
CA GLY A 337 2.74 5.64 23.14
C GLY A 337 4.09 5.92 22.49
N PHE A 338 4.23 5.95 21.18
CA PHE A 338 5.53 5.93 20.49
C PHE A 338 6.41 7.15 20.77
N GLU A 339 5.84 8.35 20.72
CA GLU A 339 6.59 9.58 20.97
C GLU A 339 7.04 9.68 22.42
N ALA A 340 6.14 9.37 23.38
CA ALA A 340 6.48 9.35 24.80
C ALA A 340 7.55 8.29 25.14
N ALA A 341 7.50 7.12 24.50
CA ALA A 341 8.51 6.07 24.64
C ALA A 341 9.87 6.53 24.10
N LEU A 342 9.88 7.18 22.92
CA LEU A 342 11.09 7.74 22.35
C LEU A 342 11.69 8.83 23.25
N ARG A 343 10.87 9.74 23.78
CA ARG A 343 11.34 10.80 24.67
C ARG A 343 12.02 10.21 25.91
N ARG A 344 11.34 9.27 26.60
CA ARG A 344 11.92 8.58 27.76
C ARG A 344 13.24 7.90 27.41
N HIS A 345 13.28 7.18 26.30
CA HIS A 345 14.46 6.46 25.83
C HIS A 345 15.65 7.41 25.59
N LEU A 346 15.42 8.53 24.90
CA LEU A 346 16.46 9.52 24.65
C LEU A 346 16.98 10.15 25.95
N ASP A 347 16.08 10.48 26.90
CA ASP A 347 16.45 11.03 28.21
C ASP A 347 17.29 10.04 29.03
N GLU A 348 16.87 8.76 29.08
CA GLU A 348 17.57 7.68 29.79
C GLU A 348 18.95 7.39 29.21
N HIS A 349 19.14 7.64 27.89
CA HIS A 349 20.42 7.43 27.21
C HIS A 349 21.28 8.68 27.10
N GLY A 350 20.89 9.77 27.75
CA GLY A 350 21.69 11.00 27.85
C GLY A 350 21.57 11.94 26.65
N PHE A 351 20.43 11.92 25.94
CA PHE A 351 20.11 12.81 24.80
C PHE A 351 18.88 13.69 25.05
N PRO A 352 18.76 14.38 26.21
CA PRO A 352 17.59 15.20 26.51
C PRO A 352 17.44 16.40 25.55
N GLU A 353 18.54 16.87 24.98
CA GLU A 353 18.57 18.00 24.05
C GLU A 353 18.09 17.68 22.62
N VAL A 354 17.92 16.41 22.27
CA VAL A 354 17.40 16.02 20.96
C VAL A 354 15.89 16.23 20.94
N GLU A 355 15.42 17.15 20.09
CA GLU A 355 14.01 17.43 19.92
C GLU A 355 13.36 16.38 19.01
N ILE A 356 12.13 15.98 19.36
CA ILE A 356 11.28 15.13 18.52
C ILE A 356 10.24 16.03 17.88
N ARG A 357 10.12 16.01 16.55
CA ARG A 357 9.16 16.80 15.80
C ARG A 357 8.26 15.90 14.97
N ASP A 358 6.99 16.26 14.88
CA ASP A 358 6.05 15.56 13.99
C ASP A 358 6.40 15.87 12.53
N ALA A 359 6.58 14.83 11.72
CA ALA A 359 6.79 14.95 10.27
C ALA A 359 5.48 14.86 9.46
N GLY A 360 4.32 14.80 10.13
CA GLY A 360 3.00 14.87 9.52
C GLY A 360 2.54 13.62 8.75
N VAL A 361 3.32 12.55 8.72
CA VAL A 361 2.92 11.28 8.09
C VAL A 361 2.53 10.27 9.16
N ARG A 362 1.26 9.96 9.21
CA ARG A 362 0.66 8.97 10.11
C ARG A 362 -0.30 8.10 9.31
N MET A 363 -0.20 6.79 9.47
CA MET A 363 -1.15 5.82 8.94
C MET A 363 -1.30 4.73 10.00
N ALA A 364 -2.51 4.35 10.34
CA ALA A 364 -2.73 3.29 11.30
C ALA A 364 -2.48 1.91 10.68
N ALA A 365 -2.04 0.97 11.51
CA ALA A 365 -1.98 -0.42 11.10
C ALA A 365 -3.39 -1.02 11.08
N SER A 366 -3.65 -1.95 10.17
CA SER A 366 -4.90 -2.70 10.11
C SER A 366 -4.63 -4.17 9.86
N ARG A 367 -5.48 -5.05 10.40
CA ARG A 367 -5.39 -6.49 10.12
C ARG A 367 -6.71 -7.20 10.39
N THR A 368 -7.22 -7.91 9.40
CA THR A 368 -8.18 -8.98 9.59
C THR A 368 -7.44 -10.24 10.05
N PRO A 369 -7.88 -10.96 11.06
CA PRO A 369 -7.24 -12.22 11.47
C PRO A 369 -7.05 -13.16 10.26
N PRO A 370 -5.87 -13.77 10.08
CA PRO A 370 -5.64 -14.67 8.92
C PRO A 370 -6.57 -15.88 8.85
N ASN A 371 -7.18 -16.26 9.97
CA ASN A 371 -8.16 -17.35 10.07
C ASN A 371 -9.61 -16.86 9.93
N HIS A 372 -9.86 -15.60 9.65
CA HIS A 372 -11.20 -15.04 9.47
C HIS A 372 -11.95 -15.77 8.34
N PRO A 373 -13.26 -16.06 8.48
CA PRO A 373 -14.03 -16.80 7.47
C PRO A 373 -13.91 -16.24 6.05
N TRP A 374 -13.95 -14.92 5.87
CA TRP A 374 -13.80 -14.27 4.57
C TRP A 374 -12.41 -14.48 3.95
N VAL A 375 -11.35 -14.46 4.76
CA VAL A 375 -9.98 -14.72 4.30
C VAL A 375 -9.82 -16.15 3.81
N ARG A 376 -10.33 -17.13 4.60
CA ARG A 376 -10.29 -18.54 4.21
C ARG A 376 -11.13 -18.83 2.99
N TRP A 377 -12.34 -18.28 2.94
CA TRP A 377 -13.21 -18.40 1.77
C TRP A 377 -12.52 -17.85 0.49
N ALA A 378 -11.92 -16.67 0.57
CA ALA A 378 -11.21 -16.08 -0.56
C ALA A 378 -10.00 -16.94 -0.98
N GLN A 379 -9.21 -17.43 -0.01
CA GLN A 379 -8.10 -18.34 -0.26
C GLN A 379 -8.53 -19.59 -1.00
N ASP A 380 -9.60 -20.24 -0.54
CA ASP A 380 -10.13 -21.46 -1.15
C ASP A 380 -10.70 -21.22 -2.55
N SER A 381 -11.42 -20.12 -2.75
CA SER A 381 -11.97 -19.72 -4.06
C SER A 381 -10.85 -19.46 -5.07
N MET A 382 -9.85 -18.67 -4.68
CA MET A 382 -8.69 -18.39 -5.54
C MET A 382 -7.90 -19.66 -5.85
N ALA A 383 -7.63 -20.50 -4.85
CA ALA A 383 -6.91 -21.77 -5.07
C ALA A 383 -7.63 -22.69 -6.05
N ARG A 384 -8.97 -22.80 -5.94
CA ARG A 384 -9.78 -23.56 -6.91
C ARG A 384 -9.70 -22.97 -8.32
N SER A 385 -9.78 -21.64 -8.43
CA SER A 385 -9.81 -20.96 -9.72
C SER A 385 -8.47 -21.01 -10.45
N LEU A 386 -7.37 -20.93 -9.71
CA LEU A 386 -6.00 -20.90 -10.24
C LEU A 386 -5.35 -22.29 -10.32
N GLY A 387 -5.86 -23.27 -9.57
CA GLY A 387 -5.26 -24.60 -9.51
C GLY A 387 -3.92 -24.66 -8.77
N LYS A 388 -3.62 -23.67 -7.91
CA LYS A 388 -2.38 -23.56 -7.15
C LYS A 388 -2.60 -22.95 -5.76
N PRO A 389 -1.65 -23.15 -4.81
CA PRO A 389 -1.78 -22.57 -3.48
C PRO A 389 -1.80 -21.04 -3.53
N VAL A 390 -2.43 -20.44 -2.51
CA VAL A 390 -2.50 -18.99 -2.32
C VAL A 390 -1.85 -18.66 -0.99
N GLN A 391 -0.85 -17.77 -1.01
CA GLN A 391 -0.15 -17.31 0.18
C GLN A 391 -0.99 -16.27 0.92
N ILE A 392 -1.13 -16.42 2.23
CA ILE A 392 -1.66 -15.37 3.10
C ILE A 392 -0.50 -14.64 3.77
N ILE A 393 -0.51 -13.31 3.74
CA ILE A 393 0.34 -12.47 4.57
C ILE A 393 -0.54 -11.61 5.50
N PRO A 394 -0.18 -11.49 6.78
CA PRO A 394 -1.01 -10.80 7.76
C PRO A 394 -1.04 -9.28 7.55
N ASN A 395 0.02 -8.75 6.99
CA ASN A 395 0.16 -7.33 6.69
C ASN A 395 0.90 -7.17 5.36
N SER A 396 0.43 -6.28 4.48
CA SER A 396 1.25 -5.77 3.39
C SER A 396 2.46 -5.03 3.97
N SER A 397 3.59 -5.08 3.28
CA SER A 397 4.80 -4.36 3.68
C SER A 397 4.66 -2.83 3.51
N GLY A 398 3.90 -2.40 2.50
CA GLY A 398 3.51 -1.00 2.28
C GLY A 398 2.36 -0.55 3.18
N GLY A 399 2.03 0.76 3.15
CA GLY A 399 0.82 1.30 3.76
C GLY A 399 -0.33 1.26 2.76
N LEU A 400 -1.53 0.92 3.21
CA LEU A 400 -2.79 1.03 2.48
C LEU A 400 -3.84 1.54 3.47
N PRO A 401 -4.88 2.26 3.05
CA PRO A 401 -5.85 2.87 3.95
C PRO A 401 -6.88 1.87 4.53
N GLY A 402 -6.44 0.65 4.83
CA GLY A 402 -7.29 -0.40 5.38
C GLY A 402 -7.88 -0.08 6.74
N ASP A 403 -7.15 0.68 7.55
CA ASP A 403 -7.58 1.17 8.86
C ASP A 403 -8.87 2.01 8.77
N VAL A 404 -9.01 2.81 7.72
CA VAL A 404 -10.21 3.64 7.50
C VAL A 404 -11.47 2.78 7.43
N PHE A 405 -11.42 1.66 6.72
CA PHE A 405 -12.58 0.77 6.55
C PHE A 405 -12.83 -0.10 7.79
N VAL A 406 -11.77 -0.54 8.47
CA VAL A 406 -11.91 -1.28 9.73
C VAL A 406 -12.51 -0.40 10.82
N ASP A 407 -11.99 0.82 11.00
CA ASP A 407 -12.38 1.72 12.09
C ASP A 407 -13.82 2.22 11.94
N HIS A 408 -14.25 2.55 10.72
CA HIS A 408 -15.56 3.18 10.49
C HIS A 408 -16.65 2.20 10.05
N LEU A 409 -16.28 1.13 9.34
CA LEU A 409 -17.25 0.18 8.81
C LEU A 409 -17.23 -1.17 9.53
N GLY A 410 -16.17 -1.46 10.31
CA GLY A 410 -15.96 -2.79 10.91
C GLY A 410 -15.78 -3.89 9.86
N THR A 411 -15.37 -3.53 8.63
CA THR A 411 -15.35 -4.44 7.49
C THR A 411 -14.04 -5.24 7.47
N PRO A 412 -14.09 -6.58 7.39
CA PRO A 412 -12.90 -7.39 7.19
C PRO A 412 -12.26 -7.09 5.83
N LEU A 413 -10.92 -7.14 5.79
CA LEU A 413 -10.11 -6.80 4.63
C LEU A 413 -9.56 -8.04 3.93
N VAL A 414 -9.67 -8.09 2.62
CA VAL A 414 -9.06 -9.09 1.73
C VAL A 414 -8.39 -8.34 0.57
N TRP A 415 -7.08 -8.11 0.68
CA TRP A 415 -6.29 -7.49 -0.38
C TRP A 415 -5.67 -8.56 -1.27
N VAL A 416 -5.91 -8.49 -2.57
CA VAL A 416 -5.43 -9.46 -3.57
C VAL A 416 -4.54 -8.73 -4.58
N PRO A 417 -3.25 -8.57 -4.33
CA PRO A 417 -2.33 -7.84 -5.21
C PRO A 417 -2.11 -8.55 -6.55
N HIS A 418 -1.93 -7.75 -7.60
CA HIS A 418 -1.58 -8.23 -8.95
C HIS A 418 -0.18 -7.80 -9.39
N SER A 419 0.43 -6.85 -8.69
CA SER A 419 1.81 -6.41 -8.91
C SER A 419 2.82 -7.27 -8.13
N TYR A 420 4.09 -6.94 -8.18
CA TYR A 420 5.18 -7.59 -7.45
C TYR A 420 6.29 -6.59 -7.11
N ASN A 421 7.20 -6.95 -6.23
CA ASN A 421 8.24 -6.01 -5.75
C ASN A 421 9.20 -5.49 -6.84
N GLY A 422 9.35 -6.19 -7.96
CA GLY A 422 10.19 -5.77 -9.08
C GLY A 422 9.48 -4.91 -10.13
N CYS A 423 8.18 -4.59 -9.96
CA CYS A 423 7.39 -3.81 -10.93
C CYS A 423 7.75 -2.32 -10.99
N LYS A 424 8.72 -1.87 -10.20
CA LYS A 424 9.20 -0.48 -10.12
C LYS A 424 8.10 0.54 -9.77
N GLN A 425 7.18 0.17 -8.87
CA GLN A 425 6.27 1.15 -8.27
C GLN A 425 7.05 2.38 -7.81
N HIS A 426 6.49 3.57 -8.03
CA HIS A 426 7.10 4.88 -7.74
C HIS A 426 8.39 5.20 -8.54
N GLY A 427 8.93 4.26 -9.32
CA GLY A 427 10.11 4.45 -10.17
C GLY A 427 9.78 4.69 -11.65
N PRO A 428 10.78 4.99 -12.49
CA PRO A 428 10.63 4.91 -13.95
C PRO A 428 10.50 3.44 -14.39
N ASP A 429 9.93 3.23 -15.58
CA ASP A 429 9.66 1.90 -16.17
C ASP A 429 8.74 1.03 -15.29
N GLU A 430 7.79 1.66 -14.58
CA GLU A 430 6.74 0.93 -13.86
C GLU A 430 5.97 0.02 -14.82
N HIS A 431 5.68 -1.20 -14.36
CA HIS A 431 5.01 -2.19 -15.20
C HIS A 431 4.25 -3.24 -14.39
N LEU A 432 3.26 -3.88 -15.05
CA LEU A 432 2.68 -5.15 -14.63
C LEU A 432 3.22 -6.30 -15.48
N LEU A 433 3.40 -7.46 -14.87
CA LEU A 433 3.60 -8.70 -15.60
C LEU A 433 2.27 -9.22 -16.16
N ILE A 434 2.25 -9.59 -17.43
CA ILE A 434 1.04 -10.04 -18.13
C ILE A 434 0.49 -11.36 -17.52
N ALA A 435 1.38 -12.27 -17.13
CA ALA A 435 0.95 -13.55 -16.55
C ALA A 435 0.26 -13.38 -15.18
N PRO A 436 0.83 -12.67 -14.18
CA PRO A 436 0.14 -12.34 -12.96
C PRO A 436 -1.15 -11.52 -13.15
N ALA A 437 -1.19 -10.61 -14.13
CA ALA A 437 -2.39 -9.84 -14.44
C ALA A 437 -3.54 -10.75 -14.95
N ARG A 438 -3.24 -11.69 -15.85
CA ARG A 438 -4.22 -12.71 -16.31
C ARG A 438 -4.70 -13.60 -15.16
N GLU A 439 -3.79 -14.03 -14.30
CA GLU A 439 -4.17 -14.77 -13.08
C GLU A 439 -5.06 -13.94 -12.15
N GLY A 440 -4.79 -12.63 -12.04
CA GLY A 440 -5.63 -11.70 -11.30
C GLY A 440 -7.07 -11.69 -11.78
N ILE A 441 -7.28 -11.58 -13.11
CA ILE A 441 -8.63 -11.68 -13.70
C ILE A 441 -9.27 -13.03 -13.36
N MET A 442 -8.53 -14.13 -13.49
CA MET A 442 -9.05 -15.48 -13.20
C MET A 442 -9.42 -15.64 -11.71
N ALA A 443 -8.58 -15.12 -10.80
CA ALA A 443 -8.83 -15.14 -9.37
C ALA A 443 -10.10 -14.36 -9.02
N PHE A 444 -10.23 -13.13 -9.53
CA PHE A 444 -11.39 -12.29 -9.27
C PHE A 444 -12.66 -12.80 -9.94
N ALA A 445 -12.57 -13.33 -11.16
CA ALA A 445 -13.71 -14.00 -11.79
C ALA A 445 -14.19 -15.20 -10.96
N GLY A 446 -13.28 -15.96 -10.37
CA GLY A 446 -13.62 -17.03 -9.42
C GLY A 446 -14.29 -16.51 -8.15
N LEU A 447 -13.72 -15.47 -7.53
CA LEU A 447 -14.30 -14.82 -6.35
C LEU A 447 -15.72 -14.30 -6.64
N TRP A 448 -15.92 -13.57 -7.74
CA TRP A 448 -17.22 -13.03 -8.12
C TRP A 448 -18.23 -14.12 -8.47
N TRP A 449 -17.77 -15.20 -9.07
CA TRP A 449 -18.64 -16.35 -9.34
C TRP A 449 -19.09 -17.01 -8.06
N ASP A 450 -18.14 -17.31 -7.18
CA ASP A 450 -18.42 -18.03 -5.92
C ASP A 450 -19.24 -17.17 -4.93
N LEU A 451 -19.12 -15.84 -4.96
CA LEU A 451 -19.98 -14.92 -4.20
C LEU A 451 -21.45 -15.00 -4.61
N GLY A 452 -21.72 -15.22 -5.87
CA GLY A 452 -23.07 -15.37 -6.40
C GLY A 452 -23.70 -16.73 -6.15
N GLU A 453 -22.96 -17.68 -5.58
CA GLU A 453 -23.45 -19.01 -5.21
C GLU A 453 -23.79 -19.09 -3.71
N ALA A 454 -24.47 -20.16 -3.31
CA ALA A 454 -24.77 -20.39 -1.89
C ALA A 454 -23.52 -20.82 -1.10
N GLY A 455 -23.43 -20.41 0.15
CA GLY A 455 -22.37 -20.90 1.07
C GLY A 455 -21.23 -19.92 1.35
N THR A 456 -21.38 -18.64 1.02
CA THR A 456 -20.46 -17.56 1.43
C THR A 456 -20.53 -17.32 2.94
N PRO A 457 -19.44 -16.81 3.58
CA PRO A 457 -19.46 -16.45 4.99
C PRO A 457 -20.55 -15.41 5.27
N LYS A 458 -21.17 -15.52 6.43
CA LYS A 458 -22.09 -14.49 6.95
C LYS A 458 -21.34 -13.59 7.93
N ARG A 459 -21.83 -12.36 8.07
CA ARG A 459 -21.35 -11.40 9.06
C ARG A 459 -21.37 -11.95 10.45
#